data_6f3c08fb0e1a7c081e06f3df9d948c28
#
_entry.id   6f3c08fb0e1a7c081e06f3df9d948c28
#
_cell.length_a   1.000
_cell.length_b   1.000
_cell.length_c   1.000
_cell.angle_alpha   90.00
_cell.angle_beta   90.00
_cell.angle_gamma   90.00
#
_symmetry.space_group_name_H-M   'P 1'
#
loop_
_entity.id
_entity.type
_entity.pdbx_description
1 polymer ?
#
loop_
_entity_poly.entity_id
_entity_poly.type
_entity_poly.pdbx_seq_one_letter_code
_entity_poly.pdbx_strand_id
1 'polypeptide(L)'
;WQVAVLMLMSAAVAAMVLFVALLGGKGRYRLIDGGAKYDSSLISTLLSEIDKYYYFHDDAPDTEKLLEDAAHDIVNSIGDPYAAYYTNEEYEAFENSINGSYKGIGVLLGVTDGNGAEIVRVYEGNPAAKSGIREGDTVIAVDGKSTLGLPHEEVSDLISGLDGTTVALTIKRGEETLEIDVKRGDVYIKRVYTEILENSIGYIRIESFTGNAAEEFNEGLDGLLGQGIESLI
;
A
#
# COMPACT_ATOMS: atom_id res chain seq x y z
N TRP A 1 8.38 19.41 29.90
CA TRP A 1 6.98 19.04 30.12
C TRP A 1 6.38 18.31 28.91
N GLN A 2 6.64 18.77 27.71
CA GLN A 2 6.13 18.11 26.49
C GLN A 2 6.70 16.71 26.27
N VAL A 3 7.98 16.49 26.57
CA VAL A 3 8.62 15.16 26.48
C VAL A 3 8.03 14.19 27.52
N ALA A 4 7.71 14.65 28.72
CA ALA A 4 7.07 13.85 29.76
C ALA A 4 5.63 13.44 29.37
N VAL A 5 4.89 14.30 28.69
CA VAL A 5 3.54 14.00 28.18
C VAL A 5 3.59 12.98 27.06
N LEU A 6 4.55 13.09 26.12
CA LEU A 6 4.76 12.11 25.05
C LEU A 6 5.18 10.73 25.59
N MET A 7 6.05 10.69 26.61
CA MET A 7 6.40 9.41 27.26
C MET A 7 5.21 8.78 27.99
N LEU A 8 4.36 9.57 28.62
CA LEU A 8 3.15 9.06 29.28
C LEU A 8 2.12 8.55 28.27
N MET A 9 1.97 9.21 27.11
CA MET A 9 1.10 8.75 26.05
C MET A 9 1.62 7.45 25.41
N SER A 10 2.93 7.33 25.16
CA SER A 10 3.52 6.11 24.63
C SER A 10 3.42 4.94 25.60
N ALA A 11 3.60 5.18 26.91
CA ALA A 11 3.42 4.19 27.95
C ALA A 11 1.96 3.75 28.09
N ALA A 12 1.00 4.66 27.92
CA ALA A 12 -0.42 4.33 27.94
C ALA A 12 -0.84 3.47 26.74
N VAL A 13 -0.34 3.78 25.56
CA VAL A 13 -0.58 2.97 24.35
C VAL A 13 0.08 1.60 24.47
N ALA A 14 1.33 1.51 24.95
CA ALA A 14 2.01 0.25 25.21
C ALA A 14 1.29 -0.58 26.28
N ALA A 15 0.79 0.06 27.36
CA ALA A 15 0.01 -0.61 28.39
C ALA A 15 -1.35 -1.09 27.85
N MET A 16 -1.98 -0.35 26.94
CA MET A 16 -3.22 -0.75 26.30
C MET A 16 -3.02 -1.95 25.37
N VAL A 17 -1.94 -1.95 24.57
CA VAL A 17 -1.56 -3.08 23.71
C VAL A 17 -1.21 -4.30 24.54
N LEU A 18 -0.45 -4.13 25.64
CA LEU A 18 -0.11 -5.22 26.56
C LEU A 18 -1.35 -5.75 27.30
N PHE A 19 -2.26 -4.87 27.70
CA PHE A 19 -3.53 -5.24 28.31
C PHE A 19 -4.42 -6.04 27.36
N VAL A 20 -4.50 -5.62 26.09
CA VAL A 20 -5.19 -6.38 25.04
C VAL A 20 -4.53 -7.74 24.79
N ALA A 21 -3.19 -7.80 24.76
CA ALA A 21 -2.44 -9.05 24.58
C ALA A 21 -2.56 -10.01 25.81
N LEU A 22 -2.60 -9.47 27.04
CA LEU A 22 -2.77 -10.26 28.27
C LEU A 22 -4.23 -10.74 28.47
N LEU A 23 -5.22 -9.97 27.98
CA LEU A 23 -6.62 -10.40 27.98
C LEU A 23 -6.92 -11.38 26.85
N GLY A 24 -6.10 -11.41 25.77
CA GLY A 24 -6.24 -12.31 24.63
C GLY A 24 -6.15 -13.82 24.93
N GLY A 25 -5.90 -14.19 26.20
CA GLY A 25 -5.90 -15.60 26.62
C GLY A 25 -7.28 -16.23 26.80
N LYS A 26 -8.36 -15.46 26.96
CA LYS A 26 -9.77 -15.97 27.07
C LYS A 26 -10.85 -14.85 26.96
N GLY A 27 -10.55 -13.73 26.35
CA GLY A 27 -11.52 -12.65 26.18
C GLY A 27 -12.44 -12.90 24.99
N ARG A 28 -13.63 -13.41 25.22
CA ARG A 28 -14.74 -13.28 24.28
C ARG A 28 -15.01 -11.77 24.13
N TYR A 29 -14.56 -11.17 23.04
CA TYR A 29 -15.05 -9.85 22.65
C TYR A 29 -16.54 -9.97 22.32
N ARG A 30 -17.38 -9.49 23.23
CA ARG A 30 -18.81 -9.36 23.01
C ARG A 30 -19.05 -8.11 22.18
N LEU A 31 -18.91 -8.23 20.87
CA LEU A 31 -19.12 -7.11 19.94
C LEU A 31 -20.60 -6.69 19.85
N ILE A 32 -21.53 -7.52 20.33
CA ILE A 32 -22.96 -7.20 20.34
C ILE A 32 -23.59 -7.82 21.59
N ASP A 33 -24.13 -6.99 22.47
CA ASP A 33 -24.97 -7.44 23.61
C ASP A 33 -26.39 -7.72 23.12
N GLY A 34 -26.57 -8.83 22.52
CA GLY A 34 -27.85 -9.30 22.05
C GLY A 34 -27.77 -10.76 21.73
N GLY A 35 -27.88 -11.63 22.74
CA GLY A 35 -28.17 -13.06 22.78
C GLY A 35 -28.22 -13.91 21.50
N ALA A 36 -27.73 -13.45 20.37
CA ALA A 36 -27.60 -14.20 19.15
C ALA A 36 -26.49 -15.24 19.35
N LYS A 37 -26.85 -16.50 19.50
CA LYS A 37 -25.96 -17.62 19.27
C LYS A 37 -25.58 -17.54 17.79
N TYR A 38 -24.34 -17.15 17.49
CA TYR A 38 -23.83 -17.31 16.15
C TYR A 38 -23.79 -18.79 15.83
N ASP A 39 -24.65 -19.21 14.92
CA ASP A 39 -24.63 -20.57 14.42
C ASP A 39 -23.61 -20.66 13.31
N SER A 40 -22.37 -21.03 13.69
CA SER A 40 -21.29 -21.26 12.73
C SER A 40 -21.61 -22.41 11.76
N SER A 41 -22.66 -23.17 11.99
CA SER A 41 -23.11 -24.25 11.12
C SER A 41 -23.72 -23.73 9.81
N LEU A 42 -24.16 -22.45 9.76
CA LEU A 42 -24.76 -21.90 8.55
C LEU A 42 -23.76 -21.89 7.39
N ILE A 43 -22.54 -21.38 7.62
CA ILE A 43 -21.51 -21.30 6.56
C ILE A 43 -21.10 -22.71 6.13
N SER A 44 -20.84 -23.60 7.08
CA SER A 44 -20.48 -25.00 6.75
C SER A 44 -21.60 -25.73 6.01
N THR A 45 -22.86 -25.47 6.34
CA THR A 45 -24.03 -26.03 5.64
C THR A 45 -24.09 -25.49 4.20
N LEU A 46 -23.96 -24.17 4.01
CA LEU A 46 -23.97 -23.56 2.68
C LEU A 46 -22.86 -24.12 1.78
N LEU A 47 -21.64 -24.23 2.29
CA LEU A 47 -20.53 -24.80 1.54
C LEU A 47 -20.78 -26.27 1.17
N SER A 48 -21.32 -27.07 2.10
CA SER A 48 -21.70 -28.45 1.84
C SER A 48 -22.81 -28.59 0.80
N GLU A 49 -23.80 -27.69 0.79
CA GLU A 49 -24.84 -27.68 -0.21
C GLU A 49 -24.34 -27.22 -1.59
N ILE A 50 -23.42 -26.27 -1.63
CA ILE A 50 -22.73 -25.86 -2.88
C ILE A 50 -21.96 -27.05 -3.44
N ASP A 51 -21.12 -27.69 -2.66
CA ASP A 51 -20.32 -28.86 -3.09
C ASP A 51 -21.20 -29.97 -3.64
N LYS A 52 -22.37 -30.18 -3.03
CA LYS A 52 -23.30 -31.28 -3.38
C LYS A 52 -24.20 -30.99 -4.60
N TYR A 53 -24.62 -29.73 -4.77
CA TYR A 53 -25.67 -29.39 -5.74
C TYR A 53 -25.22 -28.44 -6.84
N TYR A 54 -24.02 -27.89 -6.79
CA TYR A 54 -23.53 -27.01 -7.83
C TYR A 54 -23.34 -27.78 -9.14
N TYR A 55 -24.04 -27.35 -10.19
CA TYR A 55 -24.10 -28.09 -11.44
C TYR A 55 -22.78 -28.11 -12.22
N PHE A 56 -21.95 -27.05 -12.11
CA PHE A 56 -20.70 -26.93 -12.84
C PHE A 56 -19.51 -27.30 -11.95
N HIS A 57 -19.42 -28.59 -11.56
CA HIS A 57 -18.37 -29.07 -10.63
C HIS A 57 -16.94 -28.79 -11.08
N ASP A 58 -16.69 -28.78 -12.40
CA ASP A 58 -15.34 -28.51 -12.94
C ASP A 58 -14.94 -27.04 -12.87
N ASP A 59 -15.93 -26.13 -12.71
CA ASP A 59 -15.75 -24.67 -12.57
C ASP A 59 -16.14 -24.18 -11.17
N ALA A 60 -16.28 -25.08 -10.18
CA ALA A 60 -16.64 -24.70 -8.83
C ALA A 60 -15.54 -23.83 -8.22
N PRO A 61 -15.88 -22.67 -7.61
CA PRO A 61 -14.89 -21.85 -6.94
C PRO A 61 -14.24 -22.63 -5.78
N ASP A 62 -12.95 -22.39 -5.55
CA ASP A 62 -12.26 -22.96 -4.40
C ASP A 62 -12.97 -22.58 -3.09
N THR A 63 -13.14 -23.56 -2.21
CA THR A 63 -13.78 -23.36 -0.91
C THR A 63 -13.05 -22.34 -0.04
N GLU A 64 -11.73 -22.29 -0.13
CA GLU A 64 -10.90 -21.30 0.58
C GLU A 64 -11.22 -19.90 0.09
N LYS A 65 -11.26 -19.69 -1.22
CA LYS A 65 -11.65 -18.42 -1.85
C LYS A 65 -13.06 -17.99 -1.47
N LEU A 66 -14.02 -18.91 -1.44
CA LEU A 66 -15.40 -18.60 -1.01
C LEU A 66 -15.45 -18.12 0.45
N LEU A 67 -14.60 -18.68 1.33
CA LEU A 67 -14.52 -18.27 2.73
C LEU A 67 -13.86 -16.90 2.89
N GLU A 68 -12.84 -16.61 2.11
CA GLU A 68 -12.18 -15.30 2.08
C GLU A 68 -13.13 -14.21 1.58
N ASP A 69 -13.81 -14.43 0.46
CA ASP A 69 -14.81 -13.51 -0.08
C ASP A 69 -15.94 -13.26 0.94
N ALA A 70 -16.40 -14.30 1.63
CA ALA A 70 -17.41 -14.17 2.69
C ALA A 70 -16.88 -13.37 3.90
N ALA A 71 -15.61 -13.51 4.27
CA ALA A 71 -15.00 -12.74 5.36
C ALA A 71 -14.90 -11.25 4.99
N HIS A 72 -14.50 -10.93 3.76
CA HIS A 72 -14.53 -9.57 3.22
C HIS A 72 -15.94 -8.97 3.27
N ASP A 73 -16.95 -9.69 2.78
CA ASP A 73 -18.33 -9.22 2.76
C ASP A 73 -18.90 -8.98 4.17
N ILE A 74 -18.58 -9.85 5.13
CA ILE A 74 -19.00 -9.69 6.52
C ILE A 74 -18.42 -8.42 7.11
N VAL A 75 -17.12 -8.16 6.92
CA VAL A 75 -16.46 -6.96 7.44
C VAL A 75 -16.95 -5.70 6.73
N ASN A 76 -17.08 -5.73 5.42
CA ASN A 76 -17.63 -4.62 4.63
C ASN A 76 -19.07 -4.26 5.04
N SER A 77 -19.87 -5.25 5.44
CA SER A 77 -21.26 -5.04 5.88
C SER A 77 -21.38 -4.27 7.20
N ILE A 78 -20.29 -4.13 7.97
CA ILE A 78 -20.26 -3.32 9.20
C ILE A 78 -20.43 -1.82 8.87
N GLY A 79 -20.03 -1.39 7.66
CA GLY A 79 -20.12 0.01 7.21
C GLY A 79 -19.11 0.94 7.90
N ASP A 80 -18.10 0.40 8.56
CA ASP A 80 -17.00 1.17 9.14
C ASP A 80 -15.87 1.30 8.08
N PRO A 81 -15.54 2.53 7.64
CA PRO A 81 -14.50 2.74 6.62
C PRO A 81 -13.09 2.34 7.09
N TYR A 82 -12.89 2.11 8.39
CA TYR A 82 -11.62 1.67 8.97
C TYR A 82 -11.58 0.18 9.27
N ALA A 83 -12.68 -0.53 9.10
CA ALA A 83 -12.71 -1.99 9.26
C ALA A 83 -12.36 -2.65 7.93
N ALA A 84 -11.33 -3.49 7.94
CA ALA A 84 -10.93 -4.29 6.79
C ALA A 84 -10.57 -5.72 7.25
N TYR A 85 -10.86 -6.68 6.41
CA TYR A 85 -10.29 -8.03 6.48
C TYR A 85 -9.19 -8.13 5.42
N TYR A 86 -8.12 -8.78 5.75
CA TYR A 86 -7.03 -9.05 4.82
C TYR A 86 -6.67 -10.53 4.89
N THR A 87 -6.48 -11.17 3.75
CA THR A 87 -5.76 -12.44 3.65
C THR A 87 -4.31 -12.23 4.05
N ASN A 88 -3.55 -13.30 4.22
CA ASN A 88 -2.12 -13.16 4.55
C ASN A 88 -1.36 -12.39 3.47
N GLU A 89 -1.66 -12.65 2.19
CA GLU A 89 -1.02 -11.97 1.05
C GLU A 89 -1.40 -10.50 0.98
N GLU A 90 -2.67 -10.19 1.18
CA GLU A 90 -3.17 -8.80 1.23
C GLU A 90 -2.60 -8.04 2.43
N TYR A 91 -2.47 -8.70 3.59
CA TYR A 91 -1.88 -8.09 4.77
C TYR A 91 -0.39 -7.78 4.58
N GLU A 92 0.38 -8.69 3.97
CA GLU A 92 1.77 -8.44 3.61
C GLU A 92 1.88 -7.27 2.61
N ALA A 93 1.00 -7.20 1.61
CA ALA A 93 0.95 -6.08 0.67
C ALA A 93 0.59 -4.77 1.37
N PHE A 94 -0.35 -4.79 2.30
CA PHE A 94 -0.74 -3.64 3.12
C PHE A 94 0.41 -3.17 4.03
N GLU A 95 1.08 -4.07 4.77
CA GLU A 95 2.26 -3.73 5.57
C GLU A 95 3.38 -3.13 4.72
N ASN A 96 3.66 -3.72 3.57
CA ASN A 96 4.67 -3.20 2.64
C ASN A 96 4.30 -1.79 2.15
N SER A 97 3.03 -1.52 1.87
CA SER A 97 2.56 -0.20 1.46
C SER A 97 2.74 0.86 2.55
N ILE A 98 2.46 0.51 3.81
CA ILE A 98 2.66 1.40 4.98
C ILE A 98 4.15 1.64 5.20
N ASN A 99 4.96 0.60 5.13
CA ASN A 99 6.41 0.67 5.31
C ASN A 99 7.12 1.34 4.13
N GLY A 100 6.39 1.58 3.03
CA GLY A 100 6.89 2.28 1.85
C GLY A 100 7.87 1.47 1.02
N SER A 101 7.84 0.17 1.18
CA SER A 101 8.54 -0.75 0.28
C SER A 101 7.49 -1.64 -0.40
N TYR A 102 7.41 -1.57 -1.69
CA TYR A 102 6.60 -2.48 -2.49
C TYR A 102 7.38 -2.91 -3.74
N LYS A 103 6.97 -4.02 -4.33
CA LYS A 103 7.61 -4.51 -5.56
C LYS A 103 6.93 -3.87 -6.77
N GLY A 104 7.70 -3.19 -7.58
CA GLY A 104 7.16 -2.47 -8.73
C GLY A 104 8.23 -1.69 -9.48
N ILE A 105 7.81 -0.58 -10.08
CA ILE A 105 8.72 0.27 -10.87
C ILE A 105 8.97 1.66 -10.26
N GLY A 106 8.17 2.09 -9.27
CA GLY A 106 8.35 3.37 -8.57
C GLY A 106 7.80 4.58 -9.33
N VAL A 107 6.52 4.50 -9.71
CA VAL A 107 5.76 5.61 -10.28
C VAL A 107 4.46 5.85 -9.51
N LEU A 108 3.95 7.08 -9.56
CA LEU A 108 2.59 7.42 -9.15
C LEU A 108 1.76 7.65 -10.42
N LEU A 109 0.71 6.87 -10.58
CA LEU A 109 -0.26 7.02 -11.65
C LEU A 109 -1.36 8.00 -11.23
N GLY A 110 -1.73 8.88 -12.13
CA GLY A 110 -2.86 9.80 -11.97
C GLY A 110 -4.16 9.19 -12.44
N VAL A 111 -5.26 9.91 -12.15
CA VAL A 111 -6.59 9.55 -12.65
C VAL A 111 -6.59 9.59 -14.16
N THR A 112 -7.09 8.54 -14.78
CA THR A 112 -7.15 8.41 -16.23
C THR A 112 -8.39 9.12 -16.79
N ASP A 113 -8.22 9.81 -17.89
CA ASP A 113 -9.34 10.38 -18.69
C ASP A 113 -9.81 9.43 -19.81
N GLY A 114 -9.40 8.15 -19.75
CA GLY A 114 -9.66 7.14 -20.77
C GLY A 114 -8.60 7.04 -21.87
N ASN A 115 -7.58 7.91 -21.86
CA ASN A 115 -6.50 7.94 -22.85
C ASN A 115 -5.23 7.19 -22.40
N GLY A 116 -5.32 6.41 -21.35
CA GLY A 116 -4.20 5.74 -20.69
C GLY A 116 -3.96 6.30 -19.27
N ALA A 117 -2.96 5.80 -18.57
CA ALA A 117 -2.62 6.23 -17.22
C ALA A 117 -1.44 7.21 -17.25
N GLU A 118 -1.66 8.45 -16.83
CA GLU A 118 -0.60 9.45 -16.73
C GLU A 118 0.32 9.16 -15.55
N ILE A 119 1.63 9.26 -15.78
CA ILE A 119 2.64 9.20 -14.73
C ILE A 119 2.81 10.60 -14.12
N VAL A 120 2.18 10.79 -12.97
CA VAL A 120 2.20 12.07 -12.23
C VAL A 120 3.52 12.29 -11.52
N ARG A 121 4.15 11.20 -11.03
CA ARG A 121 5.45 11.27 -10.37
C ARG A 121 6.28 10.03 -10.67
N VAL A 122 7.58 10.25 -10.82
CA VAL A 122 8.59 9.20 -10.89
C VAL A 122 9.50 9.34 -9.67
N TYR A 123 9.50 8.32 -8.80
CA TYR A 123 10.34 8.35 -7.61
C TYR A 123 11.79 8.07 -7.96
N GLU A 124 12.68 9.00 -7.61
CA GLU A 124 14.12 8.93 -7.90
C GLU A 124 14.75 7.65 -7.32
N GLY A 125 15.77 7.13 -8.00
CA GLY A 125 16.49 5.93 -7.57
C GLY A 125 15.77 4.61 -7.84
N ASN A 126 14.49 4.65 -8.22
CA ASN A 126 13.67 3.49 -8.51
C ASN A 126 13.79 2.98 -9.96
N PRO A 127 13.29 1.79 -10.27
CA PRO A 127 13.43 1.18 -11.59
C PRO A 127 12.95 2.05 -12.75
N ALA A 128 11.79 2.71 -12.63
CA ALA A 128 11.22 3.56 -13.69
C ALA A 128 12.16 4.74 -14.02
N ALA A 129 12.68 5.41 -12.98
CA ALA A 129 13.63 6.51 -13.17
C ALA A 129 14.90 6.05 -13.91
N LYS A 130 15.42 4.87 -13.53
CA LYS A 130 16.61 4.27 -14.17
C LYS A 130 16.37 3.86 -15.61
N SER A 131 15.12 3.52 -15.96
CA SER A 131 14.72 3.15 -17.33
C SER A 131 14.37 4.36 -18.20
N GLY A 132 14.43 5.59 -17.68
CA GLY A 132 14.18 6.81 -18.43
C GLY A 132 12.71 7.19 -18.59
N ILE A 133 11.82 6.62 -17.79
CA ILE A 133 10.43 7.07 -17.63
C ILE A 133 10.44 8.45 -16.96
N ARG A 134 9.50 9.31 -17.34
CA ARG A 134 9.40 10.69 -16.88
C ARG A 134 7.99 11.05 -16.45
N GLU A 135 7.89 12.03 -15.58
CA GLU A 135 6.63 12.68 -15.25
C GLU A 135 5.99 13.27 -16.50
N GLY A 136 4.67 13.11 -16.65
CA GLY A 136 3.91 13.48 -17.85
C GLY A 136 3.89 12.42 -18.95
N ASP A 137 4.61 11.31 -18.83
CA ASP A 137 4.42 10.16 -19.69
C ASP A 137 3.04 9.55 -19.48
N THR A 138 2.41 9.06 -20.54
CA THR A 138 1.13 8.33 -20.44
C THR A 138 1.33 6.88 -20.82
N VAL A 139 1.05 5.97 -19.92
CA VAL A 139 1.09 4.51 -20.19
C VAL A 139 -0.15 4.15 -20.99
N ILE A 140 0.05 3.70 -22.24
CA ILE A 140 -1.02 3.32 -23.17
C ILE A 140 -1.13 1.81 -23.39
N ALA A 141 -0.06 1.04 -23.05
CA ALA A 141 -0.13 -0.41 -22.98
C ALA A 141 0.92 -0.96 -21.98
N VAL A 142 0.63 -2.12 -21.41
CA VAL A 142 1.51 -2.90 -20.52
C VAL A 142 1.59 -4.33 -21.05
N ASP A 143 2.80 -4.83 -21.33
CA ASP A 143 3.05 -6.14 -21.95
C ASP A 143 2.18 -6.40 -23.19
N GLY A 144 1.99 -5.35 -24.01
CA GLY A 144 1.16 -5.37 -25.22
C GLY A 144 -0.35 -5.29 -24.98
N LYS A 145 -0.82 -5.30 -23.73
CA LYS A 145 -2.23 -5.12 -23.37
C LYS A 145 -2.54 -3.64 -23.24
N SER A 146 -3.55 -3.14 -24.02
CA SER A 146 -3.97 -1.74 -23.96
C SER A 146 -4.48 -1.36 -22.56
N THR A 147 -4.08 -0.16 -22.12
CA THR A 147 -4.56 0.46 -20.87
C THR A 147 -5.61 1.52 -21.12
N LEU A 148 -6.02 1.72 -22.38
CA LEU A 148 -7.02 2.73 -22.74
C LEU A 148 -8.37 2.36 -22.12
N GLY A 149 -8.97 3.30 -21.40
CA GLY A 149 -10.26 3.12 -20.73
C GLY A 149 -10.22 2.32 -19.44
N LEU A 150 -9.04 1.84 -19.01
CA LEU A 150 -8.89 1.17 -17.71
C LEU A 150 -8.72 2.21 -16.60
N PRO A 151 -9.27 1.96 -15.40
CA PRO A 151 -8.97 2.76 -14.22
C PRO A 151 -7.49 2.59 -13.82
N HIS A 152 -6.93 3.59 -13.12
CA HIS A 152 -5.51 3.59 -12.79
C HIS A 152 -5.10 2.44 -11.86
N GLU A 153 -6.01 1.93 -11.04
CA GLU A 153 -5.80 0.75 -10.20
C GLU A 153 -5.50 -0.47 -11.05
N GLU A 154 -6.31 -0.75 -12.07
CA GLU A 154 -6.08 -1.89 -12.98
C GLU A 154 -4.76 -1.74 -13.76
N VAL A 155 -4.40 -0.51 -14.14
CA VAL A 155 -3.10 -0.26 -14.79
C VAL A 155 -1.95 -0.48 -13.81
N SER A 156 -2.11 -0.08 -12.55
CA SER A 156 -1.14 -0.33 -11.49
C SER A 156 -0.92 -1.82 -11.27
N ASP A 157 -2.00 -2.61 -11.25
CA ASP A 157 -1.93 -4.07 -11.09
C ASP A 157 -1.18 -4.74 -12.27
N LEU A 158 -1.41 -4.27 -13.50
CA LEU A 158 -0.67 -4.75 -14.67
C LEU A 158 0.83 -4.43 -14.60
N ILE A 159 1.18 -3.25 -14.05
CA ILE A 159 2.57 -2.81 -13.91
C ILE A 159 3.26 -3.54 -12.76
N SER A 160 2.55 -3.83 -11.69
CA SER A 160 3.04 -4.54 -10.51
C SER A 160 3.41 -5.98 -10.85
N GLY A 161 4.20 -6.64 -10.01
CA GLY A 161 4.55 -8.03 -10.20
C GLY A 161 5.78 -8.45 -9.40
N LEU A 162 6.21 -9.69 -9.65
CA LEU A 162 7.32 -10.30 -8.91
C LEU A 162 8.64 -9.54 -9.12
N ASP A 163 9.41 -9.44 -8.05
CA ASP A 163 10.75 -8.87 -8.06
C ASP A 163 11.64 -9.50 -9.13
N GLY A 164 12.42 -8.67 -9.80
CA GLY A 164 13.35 -9.10 -10.84
C GLY A 164 12.73 -9.42 -12.20
N THR A 165 11.39 -9.46 -12.32
CA THR A 165 10.70 -9.61 -13.61
C THR A 165 10.74 -8.30 -14.40
N THR A 166 10.57 -8.37 -15.71
CA THR A 166 10.52 -7.19 -16.59
C THR A 166 9.08 -6.95 -17.04
N VAL A 167 8.67 -5.69 -17.08
CA VAL A 167 7.42 -5.23 -17.69
C VAL A 167 7.75 -4.35 -18.89
N ALA A 168 7.12 -4.61 -20.04
CA ALA A 168 7.23 -3.78 -21.23
C ALA A 168 6.12 -2.71 -21.22
N LEU A 169 6.51 -1.46 -21.12
CA LEU A 169 5.58 -0.32 -21.14
C LEU A 169 5.60 0.35 -22.50
N THR A 170 4.44 0.49 -23.11
CA THR A 170 4.25 1.41 -24.22
C THR A 170 3.75 2.73 -23.68
N ILE A 171 4.55 3.78 -23.79
CA ILE A 171 4.24 5.11 -23.27
C ILE A 171 4.09 6.12 -24.40
N LYS A 172 3.23 7.11 -24.19
CA LYS A 172 3.13 8.31 -25.01
C LYS A 172 3.81 9.46 -24.27
N ARG A 173 4.80 10.08 -24.95
CA ARG A 173 5.54 11.26 -24.49
C ARG A 173 5.36 12.39 -25.49
N GLY A 174 4.43 13.30 -25.23
CA GLY A 174 4.01 14.28 -26.22
C GLY A 174 3.41 13.58 -27.45
N GLU A 175 4.02 13.74 -28.63
CA GLU A 175 3.61 13.10 -29.89
C GLU A 175 4.33 11.76 -30.16
N GLU A 176 5.33 11.42 -29.36
CA GLU A 176 6.13 10.20 -29.54
C GLU A 176 5.54 9.03 -28.76
N THR A 177 5.62 7.84 -29.37
CA THR A 177 5.33 6.57 -28.70
C THR A 177 6.64 5.82 -28.50
N LEU A 178 6.89 5.42 -27.26
CA LEU A 178 8.13 4.74 -26.84
C LEU A 178 7.79 3.41 -26.20
N GLU A 179 8.62 2.39 -26.47
CA GLU A 179 8.59 1.12 -25.74
C GLU A 179 9.76 1.10 -24.76
N ILE A 180 9.47 0.89 -23.50
CA ILE A 180 10.45 0.90 -22.42
C ILE A 180 10.29 -0.34 -21.55
N ASP A 181 11.33 -1.15 -21.52
CA ASP A 181 11.41 -2.29 -20.60
C ASP A 181 11.88 -1.82 -19.23
N VAL A 182 11.09 -2.14 -18.20
CA VAL A 182 11.42 -1.80 -16.82
C VAL A 182 11.52 -3.07 -15.99
N LYS A 183 12.67 -3.29 -15.39
CA LYS A 183 12.86 -4.40 -14.45
C LYS A 183 12.23 -4.03 -13.11
N ARG A 184 11.25 -4.79 -12.66
CA ARG A 184 10.61 -4.62 -11.35
C ARG A 184 11.62 -4.85 -10.23
N GLY A 185 11.49 -4.11 -9.16
CA GLY A 185 12.38 -4.20 -8.00
C GLY A 185 11.76 -3.59 -6.75
N ASP A 186 12.56 -3.51 -5.70
CA ASP A 186 12.17 -2.77 -4.51
C ASP A 186 11.99 -1.30 -4.86
N VAL A 187 10.80 -0.79 -4.57
CA VAL A 187 10.48 0.63 -4.69
C VAL A 187 10.68 1.29 -3.34
N TYR A 188 11.50 2.31 -3.32
CA TYR A 188 11.72 3.15 -2.16
C TYR A 188 11.11 4.53 -2.39
N ILE A 189 10.18 4.93 -1.53
CA ILE A 189 9.58 6.25 -1.58
C ILE A 189 10.18 7.09 -0.46
N LYS A 190 11.03 8.04 -0.84
CA LYS A 190 11.61 9.00 0.11
C LYS A 190 10.51 9.90 0.68
N ARG A 191 10.50 10.05 1.99
CA ARG A 191 9.48 10.81 2.71
C ARG A 191 9.99 12.09 3.34
N VAL A 192 11.30 12.19 3.53
CA VAL A 192 11.94 13.35 4.14
C VAL A 192 12.93 13.96 3.17
N TYR A 193 12.76 15.22 2.89
CA TYR A 193 13.62 16.01 1.99
C TYR A 193 14.32 17.10 2.78
N THR A 194 15.59 17.29 2.50
CA THR A 194 16.43 18.28 3.17
C THR A 194 17.06 19.23 2.16
N GLU A 195 17.13 20.49 2.52
CA GLU A 195 17.74 21.54 1.71
C GLU A 195 18.43 22.55 2.64
N ILE A 196 19.50 23.19 2.18
CA ILE A 196 20.09 24.33 2.84
C ILE A 196 19.67 25.58 2.08
N LEU A 197 18.91 26.42 2.76
CA LEU A 197 18.49 27.72 2.25
C LEU A 197 19.59 28.78 2.48
N GLU A 198 19.37 29.99 1.95
CA GLU A 198 20.24 31.12 2.21
C GLU A 198 20.44 31.35 3.72
N ASN A 199 21.57 31.92 4.11
CA ASN A 199 21.96 32.21 5.50
C ASN A 199 22.09 30.95 6.41
N SER A 200 22.57 29.86 5.86
CA SER A 200 22.79 28.59 6.61
C SER A 200 21.55 28.09 7.35
N ILE A 201 20.37 28.28 6.77
CA ILE A 201 19.12 27.74 7.31
C ILE A 201 18.90 26.35 6.74
N GLY A 202 18.87 25.33 7.61
CA GLY A 202 18.44 23.99 7.24
C GLY A 202 16.92 23.94 7.06
N TYR A 203 16.47 23.29 6.01
CA TYR A 203 15.05 23.04 5.76
C TYR A 203 14.80 21.55 5.68
N ILE A 204 13.82 21.05 6.47
CA ILE A 204 13.39 19.66 6.42
C ILE A 204 11.89 19.61 6.11
N ARG A 205 11.53 18.90 5.05
CA ARG A 205 10.15 18.68 4.64
C ARG A 205 9.81 17.20 4.80
N ILE A 206 8.79 16.91 5.62
CA ILE A 206 8.25 15.56 5.83
C ILE A 206 6.96 15.44 5.02
N GLU A 207 6.91 14.58 4.02
CA GLU A 207 5.72 14.34 3.19
C GLU A 207 4.77 13.33 3.84
N SER A 208 5.29 12.39 4.63
CA SER A 208 4.50 11.38 5.33
C SER A 208 5.22 10.89 6.58
N PHE A 209 4.47 10.57 7.64
CA PHE A 209 4.99 10.02 8.89
C PHE A 209 4.93 8.49 8.96
N THR A 210 4.95 7.81 7.81
CA THR A 210 4.89 6.35 7.67
C THR A 210 6.23 5.77 7.29
N GLY A 211 6.40 4.47 7.45
CA GLY A 211 7.61 3.75 7.07
C GLY A 211 8.87 4.30 7.76
N ASN A 212 9.92 4.52 6.99
CA ASN A 212 11.23 4.94 7.49
C ASN A 212 11.36 6.47 7.70
N ALA A 213 10.26 7.22 7.76
CA ALA A 213 10.30 8.67 7.88
C ALA A 213 11.11 9.17 9.09
N ALA A 214 11.07 8.47 10.21
CA ALA A 214 11.83 8.84 11.41
C ALA A 214 13.34 8.65 11.21
N GLU A 215 13.73 7.58 10.54
CA GLU A 215 15.13 7.29 10.20
C GLU A 215 15.66 8.30 9.18
N GLU A 216 14.92 8.53 8.09
CA GLU A 216 15.23 9.55 7.09
C GLU A 216 15.33 10.96 7.68
N PHE A 217 14.48 11.28 8.66
CA PHE A 217 14.53 12.56 9.36
C PHE A 217 15.84 12.70 10.16
N ASN A 218 16.21 11.68 10.93
CA ASN A 218 17.42 11.70 11.71
C ASN A 218 18.67 11.81 10.81
N GLU A 219 18.74 11.02 9.74
CA GLU A 219 19.82 11.10 8.76
C GLU A 219 19.88 12.48 8.09
N GLY A 220 18.72 13.01 7.71
CA GLY A 220 18.62 14.34 7.10
C GLY A 220 19.06 15.45 8.05
N LEU A 221 18.64 15.39 9.31
CA LEU A 221 19.02 16.35 10.36
C LEU A 221 20.52 16.30 10.64
N ASP A 222 21.08 15.09 10.81
CA ASP A 222 22.51 14.91 11.06
C ASP A 222 23.33 15.42 9.87
N GLY A 223 22.86 15.19 8.64
CA GLY A 223 23.48 15.72 7.43
C GLY A 223 23.49 17.25 7.38
N LEU A 224 22.39 17.90 7.76
CA LEU A 224 22.30 19.36 7.81
C LEU A 224 23.19 19.95 8.92
N LEU A 225 23.15 19.35 10.13
CA LEU A 225 24.00 19.75 11.25
C LEU A 225 25.50 19.61 10.90
N GLY A 226 25.88 18.54 10.20
CA GLY A 226 27.25 18.33 9.71
C GLY A 226 27.72 19.37 8.69
N GLN A 227 26.78 20.04 8.01
CA GLN A 227 27.07 21.14 7.07
C GLN A 227 27.05 22.51 7.74
N GLY A 228 26.86 22.59 9.06
CA GLY A 228 27.01 23.82 9.83
C GLY A 228 25.85 24.79 9.71
N ILE A 229 24.61 24.29 9.62
CA ILE A 229 23.41 25.13 9.66
C ILE A 229 23.34 25.87 11.00
N GLU A 230 22.82 27.11 10.99
CA GLU A 230 22.66 27.96 12.18
C GLU A 230 21.22 27.92 12.71
N SER A 231 20.26 27.53 11.88
CA SER A 231 18.84 27.39 12.25
C SER A 231 18.17 26.33 11.39
N LEU A 232 16.99 25.86 11.81
CA LEU A 232 16.22 24.79 11.16
C LEU A 232 14.75 25.22 11.02
N ILE A 233 14.18 24.88 9.86
CA ILE A 233 12.75 24.99 9.54
C ILE A 233 12.23 23.61 9.14
#